data_3fa891c5315ccff8a5989e19c0a8bdbc
#
_entry.id   3fa891c5315ccff8a5989e19c0a8bdbc
#
_cell.length_a   1.000
_cell.length_b   1.000
_cell.length_c   1.000
_cell.angle_alpha   90.00
_cell.angle_beta   90.00
_cell.angle_gamma   90.00
#
_symmetry.space_group_name_H-M   'P 1'
#
loop_
_entity.id
_entity.type
_entity.pdbx_description
1 polymer ?
#
loop_
_entity_poly.entity_id
_entity_poly.type
_entity_poly.pdbx_seq_one_letter_code
_entity_poly.pdbx_strand_id
1 'polypeptide(L)'
;EGATKIIRNLLVPPSFVTLDGKDFGDVVASKMVNYGQVWQNVNFADAQDAYYNADKAKEAFAQAKKELEAKGVQFPIHLDLPVDQSSKKGVQEASSFKQSIESVLGADNVVIDIQMLTTEEMDSIGYLANTAAQKDYDLYNGGWSPDYQDPSTYLDTLSLTSGGSLQNLGLEPGESNAKATAVGLDTYTKMLEEANAEQDLTKRYD
;
A
#
# COMPACT_ATOMS: atom_id res chain seq x y z
N GLU A 1 1.13 -22.81 -9.06
CA GLU A 1 1.93 -24.00 -8.70
C GLU A 1 3.18 -23.52 -7.94
N GLY A 2 3.46 -24.10 -6.78
CA GLY A 2 4.70 -23.87 -6.05
C GLY A 2 4.69 -22.76 -5.01
N ALA A 3 3.64 -22.01 -4.82
CA ALA A 3 3.52 -21.12 -3.67
C ALA A 3 3.29 -21.96 -2.39
N THR A 4 4.37 -22.57 -1.91
CA THR A 4 4.33 -23.45 -0.72
C THR A 4 4.52 -22.68 0.58
N LYS A 5 4.73 -21.36 0.52
CA LYS A 5 4.95 -20.53 1.69
C LYS A 5 3.99 -19.37 1.72
N ILE A 6 3.64 -19.01 2.91
CA ILE A 6 2.88 -17.84 3.28
C ILE A 6 3.49 -16.62 2.62
N ILE A 7 2.72 -15.95 1.78
CA ILE A 7 3.06 -14.62 1.29
C ILE A 7 2.83 -13.69 2.46
N ARG A 8 3.91 -13.19 3.02
CA ARG A 8 3.80 -12.15 4.05
C ARG A 8 3.45 -10.85 3.36
N ASN A 9 2.45 -10.18 3.88
CA ASN A 9 2.01 -8.87 3.40
C ASN A 9 3.03 -7.78 3.85
N LEU A 10 4.26 -7.93 3.41
CA LEU A 10 5.37 -7.01 3.66
C LEU A 10 5.85 -6.44 2.34
N LEU A 11 6.33 -5.20 2.39
CA LEU A 11 6.83 -4.51 1.20
C LEU A 11 8.07 -5.20 0.63
N VAL A 12 8.94 -5.72 1.50
CA VAL A 12 10.14 -6.44 1.09
C VAL A 12 9.84 -7.94 0.96
N PRO A 13 10.14 -8.57 -0.20
CA PRO A 13 9.85 -9.97 -0.41
C PRO A 13 10.58 -10.91 0.56
N PRO A 14 10.01 -12.08 0.89
CA PRO A 14 10.69 -13.12 1.66
C PRO A 14 12.02 -13.53 1.00
N SER A 15 13.01 -13.79 1.83
CA SER A 15 14.38 -14.22 1.44
C SER A 15 15.15 -13.20 0.58
N PHE A 16 14.70 -11.95 0.53
CA PHE A 16 15.39 -10.90 -0.20
C PHE A 16 16.72 -10.52 0.46
N VAL A 17 16.68 -10.32 1.78
CA VAL A 17 17.88 -10.15 2.63
C VAL A 17 17.71 -10.90 3.95
N THR A 18 18.81 -11.22 4.60
CA THR A 18 18.85 -11.86 5.92
C THR A 18 19.62 -11.02 6.92
N LEU A 19 19.14 -11.00 8.16
CA LEU A 19 19.79 -10.39 9.31
C LEU A 19 20.07 -11.48 10.35
N ASP A 20 21.33 -11.72 10.69
CA ASP A 20 21.76 -12.77 11.62
C ASP A 20 21.17 -14.16 11.28
N GLY A 21 21.11 -14.49 9.99
CA GLY A 21 20.58 -15.75 9.48
C GLY A 21 19.06 -15.87 9.51
N LYS A 22 18.35 -14.82 9.89
CA LYS A 22 16.88 -14.74 9.83
C LYS A 22 16.45 -13.94 8.61
N ASP A 23 15.33 -14.33 8.00
CA ASP A 23 14.70 -13.55 6.94
C ASP A 23 14.32 -12.15 7.45
N PHE A 24 14.59 -11.10 6.66
CA PHE A 24 14.26 -9.73 7.04
C PHE A 24 12.76 -9.58 7.36
N GLY A 25 11.90 -10.22 6.59
CA GLY A 25 10.46 -10.23 6.85
C GLY A 25 10.08 -10.85 8.20
N ASP A 26 10.84 -11.85 8.69
CA ASP A 26 10.64 -12.43 10.04
C ASP A 26 11.02 -11.43 11.14
N VAL A 27 12.11 -10.70 10.92
CA VAL A 27 12.57 -9.66 11.86
C VAL A 27 11.51 -8.55 11.93
N VAL A 28 11.08 -8.02 10.80
CA VAL A 28 10.03 -6.98 10.73
C VAL A 28 8.73 -7.47 11.38
N ALA A 29 8.26 -8.67 11.03
CA ALA A 29 7.03 -9.22 11.61
C ALA A 29 7.09 -9.34 13.13
N SER A 30 8.26 -9.71 13.69
CA SER A 30 8.44 -9.78 15.14
C SER A 30 8.41 -8.43 15.83
N LYS A 31 8.80 -7.37 15.14
CA LYS A 31 8.81 -5.99 15.66
C LYS A 31 7.45 -5.30 15.52
N MET A 32 6.73 -5.57 14.45
CA MET A 32 5.44 -4.92 14.16
C MET A 32 4.39 -5.14 15.24
N VAL A 33 4.41 -6.25 15.95
CA VAL A 33 3.50 -6.51 17.09
C VAL A 33 3.63 -5.46 18.20
N ASN A 34 4.76 -4.76 18.26
CA ASN A 34 5.03 -3.71 19.23
C ASN A 34 4.71 -2.30 18.69
N TYR A 35 4.36 -2.18 17.42
CA TYR A 35 4.05 -0.91 16.75
C TYR A 35 2.56 -0.57 16.85
N GLY A 36 2.17 0.05 17.96
CA GLY A 36 0.84 0.57 18.17
C GLY A 36 -0.26 -0.48 18.37
N GLN A 37 -1.41 -0.04 18.84
CA GLN A 37 -2.52 -0.93 19.19
C GLN A 37 -3.14 -1.64 18.00
N VAL A 38 -3.03 -1.07 16.79
CA VAL A 38 -3.63 -1.61 15.57
C VAL A 38 -3.09 -3.01 15.24
N TRP A 39 -1.82 -3.29 15.57
CA TRP A 39 -1.11 -4.52 15.21
C TRP A 39 -1.03 -5.55 16.35
N GLN A 40 -1.49 -5.24 17.56
CA GLN A 40 -1.30 -6.06 18.75
C GLN A 40 -1.79 -7.50 18.66
N ASN A 41 -2.74 -7.82 17.80
CA ASN A 41 -3.30 -9.17 17.67
C ASN A 41 -3.13 -9.71 16.24
N VAL A 42 -2.23 -9.14 15.47
CA VAL A 42 -1.97 -9.58 14.10
C VAL A 42 -0.80 -10.55 14.08
N ASN A 43 -1.04 -11.77 13.62
CA ASN A 43 0.03 -12.75 13.40
C ASN A 43 0.58 -12.64 11.98
N PHE A 44 1.61 -11.84 11.79
CA PHE A 44 2.27 -11.66 10.50
C PHE A 44 3.04 -12.89 10.03
N ALA A 45 3.39 -13.81 10.94
CA ALA A 45 4.19 -14.99 10.61
C ALA A 45 3.37 -16.10 9.93
N ASP A 46 2.06 -16.14 10.19
CA ASP A 46 1.20 -17.29 9.83
C ASP A 46 -0.01 -16.89 8.96
N ALA A 47 -0.19 -15.61 8.67
CA ALA A 47 -1.39 -15.14 7.98
C ALA A 47 -1.16 -14.96 6.48
N GLN A 48 -1.99 -15.60 5.66
CA GLN A 48 -2.10 -15.28 4.23
C GLN A 48 -2.64 -13.87 4.01
N ASP A 49 -3.53 -13.43 4.93
CA ASP A 49 -4.16 -12.11 4.92
C ASP A 49 -4.02 -11.42 6.28
N ALA A 50 -2.78 -11.14 6.69
CA ALA A 50 -2.47 -10.54 7.99
C ALA A 50 -3.18 -9.19 8.22
N TYR A 51 -3.43 -8.45 7.15
CA TYR A 51 -4.09 -7.14 7.21
C TYR A 51 -5.60 -7.18 7.00
N TYR A 52 -6.16 -8.32 6.58
CA TYR A 52 -7.59 -8.42 6.39
C TYR A 52 -8.32 -8.53 7.73
N ASN A 53 -9.19 -7.58 8.02
CA ASN A 53 -10.05 -7.61 9.20
C ASN A 53 -11.37 -6.88 8.91
N ALA A 54 -12.39 -7.64 8.55
CA ALA A 54 -13.70 -7.11 8.18
C ALA A 54 -14.38 -6.32 9.32
N ASP A 55 -14.21 -6.75 10.57
CA ASP A 55 -14.85 -6.08 11.71
C ASP A 55 -14.18 -4.73 12.00
N LYS A 56 -12.85 -4.68 11.98
CA LYS A 56 -12.12 -3.41 12.08
C LYS A 56 -12.43 -2.48 10.91
N ALA A 57 -12.54 -3.01 9.70
CA ALA A 57 -12.92 -2.21 8.53
C ALA A 57 -14.29 -1.58 8.69
N LYS A 58 -15.29 -2.34 9.16
CA LYS A 58 -16.64 -1.82 9.44
C LYS A 58 -16.64 -0.75 10.53
N GLU A 59 -15.90 -0.98 11.61
CA GLU A 59 -15.79 -0.03 12.72
C GLU A 59 -15.14 1.29 12.25
N ALA A 60 -14.00 1.20 11.58
CA ALA A 60 -13.30 2.36 11.04
C ALA A 60 -14.16 3.12 10.02
N PHE A 61 -14.85 2.39 9.13
CA PHE A 61 -15.74 3.00 8.16
C PHE A 61 -16.94 3.69 8.81
N ALA A 62 -17.54 3.09 9.84
CA ALA A 62 -18.66 3.70 10.55
C ALA A 62 -18.28 5.05 11.19
N GLN A 63 -17.04 5.17 11.67
CA GLN A 63 -16.51 6.43 12.19
C GLN A 63 -16.25 7.43 11.05
N ALA A 64 -15.57 7.00 10.00
CA ALA A 64 -15.28 7.84 8.84
C ALA A 64 -16.56 8.34 8.16
N LYS A 65 -17.60 7.50 8.07
CA LYS A 65 -18.90 7.87 7.49
C LYS A 65 -19.52 9.06 8.21
N LYS A 66 -19.54 9.05 9.55
CA LYS A 66 -20.07 10.16 10.35
C LYS A 66 -19.34 11.47 10.06
N GLU A 67 -18.01 11.40 9.94
CA GLU A 67 -17.17 12.57 9.68
C GLU A 67 -17.38 13.12 8.27
N LEU A 68 -17.56 12.22 7.28
CA LEU A 68 -17.83 12.57 5.89
C LEU A 68 -19.24 13.15 5.72
N GLU A 69 -20.25 12.55 6.34
CA GLU A 69 -21.62 13.08 6.35
C GLU A 69 -21.68 14.49 6.96
N ALA A 70 -20.94 14.72 8.04
CA ALA A 70 -20.82 16.04 8.67
C ALA A 70 -20.17 17.09 7.74
N LYS A 71 -19.39 16.65 6.75
CA LYS A 71 -18.79 17.47 5.69
C LYS A 71 -19.64 17.56 4.44
N GLY A 72 -20.83 16.96 4.42
CA GLY A 72 -21.78 16.99 3.30
C GLY A 72 -21.50 15.98 2.20
N VAL A 73 -20.63 14.99 2.43
CA VAL A 73 -20.36 13.91 1.46
C VAL A 73 -21.61 13.04 1.33
N GLN A 74 -21.98 12.77 0.08
CA GLN A 74 -23.09 11.87 -0.25
C GLN A 74 -22.60 10.44 -0.39
N PHE A 75 -23.46 9.48 -0.10
CA PHE A 75 -23.19 8.05 -0.22
C PHE A 75 -24.11 7.42 -1.31
N PRO A 76 -23.64 6.35 -1.99
CA PRO A 76 -22.34 5.70 -1.84
C PRO A 76 -21.18 6.58 -2.31
N ILE A 77 -19.98 6.35 -1.75
CA ILE A 77 -18.74 6.88 -2.30
C ILE A 77 -18.36 5.99 -3.49
N HIS A 78 -18.00 6.60 -4.60
CA HIS A 78 -17.51 5.92 -5.80
C HIS A 78 -15.98 6.02 -5.84
N LEU A 79 -15.31 4.90 -6.08
CA LEU A 79 -13.85 4.81 -6.18
C LEU A 79 -13.47 4.14 -7.50
N ASP A 80 -12.78 4.88 -8.38
CA ASP A 80 -12.31 4.38 -9.66
C ASP A 80 -11.12 3.44 -9.51
N LEU A 81 -11.23 2.25 -10.11
CA LEU A 81 -10.19 1.24 -10.19
C LEU A 81 -9.91 0.90 -11.65
N PRO A 82 -8.90 1.50 -12.30
CA PRO A 82 -8.54 1.17 -13.66
C PRO A 82 -7.90 -0.22 -13.76
N VAL A 83 -8.22 -0.91 -14.85
CA VAL A 83 -7.74 -2.26 -15.14
C VAL A 83 -7.48 -2.41 -16.64
N ASP A 84 -6.33 -2.96 -16.99
CA ASP A 84 -6.06 -3.35 -18.38
C ASP A 84 -7.05 -4.44 -18.82
N GLN A 85 -7.92 -4.10 -19.77
CA GLN A 85 -8.95 -4.99 -20.29
C GLN A 85 -8.39 -6.25 -20.96
N SER A 86 -7.13 -6.24 -21.40
CA SER A 86 -6.45 -7.38 -22.01
C SER A 86 -5.96 -8.38 -20.93
N SER A 87 -5.82 -7.95 -19.68
CA SER A 87 -5.34 -8.76 -18.56
C SER A 87 -6.48 -9.52 -17.87
N LYS A 88 -6.75 -10.75 -18.30
CA LYS A 88 -7.76 -11.60 -17.65
C LYS A 88 -7.54 -11.75 -16.14
N LYS A 89 -6.29 -11.86 -15.70
CA LYS A 89 -5.93 -11.95 -14.30
C LYS A 89 -6.27 -10.66 -13.57
N GLY A 90 -5.84 -9.50 -14.11
CA GLY A 90 -6.12 -8.20 -13.53
C GLY A 90 -7.61 -7.93 -13.37
N VAL A 91 -8.42 -8.27 -14.39
CA VAL A 91 -9.88 -8.14 -14.34
C VAL A 91 -10.52 -9.01 -13.25
N GLN A 92 -10.02 -10.24 -13.07
CA GLN A 92 -10.50 -11.14 -12.01
C GLN A 92 -10.11 -10.62 -10.62
N GLU A 93 -8.88 -10.15 -10.45
CA GLU A 93 -8.40 -9.56 -9.20
C GLU A 93 -9.22 -8.32 -8.82
N ALA A 94 -9.43 -7.40 -9.76
CA ALA A 94 -10.27 -6.21 -9.54
C ALA A 94 -11.71 -6.58 -9.17
N SER A 95 -12.29 -7.57 -9.84
CA SER A 95 -13.65 -8.05 -9.54
C SER A 95 -13.73 -8.66 -8.14
N SER A 96 -12.73 -9.44 -7.73
CA SER A 96 -12.66 -10.03 -6.40
C SER A 96 -12.46 -8.95 -5.32
N PHE A 97 -11.64 -7.95 -5.60
CA PHE A 97 -11.43 -6.81 -4.72
C PHE A 97 -12.72 -6.00 -4.52
N LYS A 98 -13.39 -5.63 -5.62
CA LYS A 98 -14.72 -4.99 -5.59
C LYS A 98 -15.69 -5.78 -4.72
N GLN A 99 -15.84 -7.07 -4.99
CA GLN A 99 -16.75 -7.93 -4.22
C GLN A 99 -16.40 -7.96 -2.73
N SER A 100 -15.11 -8.05 -2.39
CA SER A 100 -14.65 -8.05 -1.00
C SER A 100 -15.03 -6.76 -0.28
N ILE A 101 -14.74 -5.60 -0.86
CA ILE A 101 -15.04 -4.30 -0.26
C ILE A 101 -16.55 -4.08 -0.12
N GLU A 102 -17.31 -4.27 -1.21
CA GLU A 102 -18.75 -4.01 -1.22
C GLU A 102 -19.53 -4.98 -0.34
N SER A 103 -19.08 -6.23 -0.21
CA SER A 103 -19.72 -7.19 0.70
C SER A 103 -19.49 -6.87 2.18
N VAL A 104 -18.34 -6.28 2.53
CA VAL A 104 -17.98 -5.92 3.91
C VAL A 104 -18.60 -4.58 4.31
N LEU A 105 -18.46 -3.55 3.47
CA LEU A 105 -18.87 -2.18 3.78
C LEU A 105 -20.29 -1.86 3.33
N GLY A 106 -20.83 -2.63 2.40
CA GLY A 106 -22.13 -2.41 1.76
C GLY A 106 -22.03 -1.50 0.53
N ALA A 107 -22.67 -1.91 -0.57
CA ALA A 107 -22.71 -1.12 -1.81
C ALA A 107 -23.45 0.22 -1.67
N ASP A 108 -24.29 0.37 -0.66
CA ASP A 108 -24.93 1.66 -0.31
C ASP A 108 -23.94 2.65 0.33
N ASN A 109 -22.75 2.19 0.67
CA ASN A 109 -21.72 2.99 1.31
C ASN A 109 -20.52 3.24 0.38
N VAL A 110 -20.02 2.20 -0.27
CA VAL A 110 -18.85 2.26 -1.16
C VAL A 110 -19.11 1.44 -2.41
N VAL A 111 -18.84 2.01 -3.56
CA VAL A 111 -18.88 1.32 -4.86
C VAL A 111 -17.50 1.42 -5.48
N ILE A 112 -16.97 0.29 -5.92
CA ILE A 112 -15.73 0.24 -6.71
C ILE A 112 -16.13 0.24 -8.19
N ASP A 113 -15.77 1.30 -8.90
CA ASP A 113 -16.02 1.45 -10.31
C ASP A 113 -14.81 0.95 -11.12
N ILE A 114 -14.93 -0.27 -11.64
CA ILE A 114 -13.86 -0.87 -12.46
C ILE A 114 -13.87 -0.19 -13.83
N GLN A 115 -12.78 0.53 -14.13
CA GLN A 115 -12.54 1.19 -15.41
C GLN A 115 -11.76 0.27 -16.33
N MET A 116 -12.42 -0.30 -17.36
CA MET A 116 -11.78 -1.19 -18.33
C MET A 116 -11.06 -0.35 -19.38
N LEU A 117 -9.74 -0.25 -19.28
CA LEU A 117 -8.88 0.57 -20.12
C LEU A 117 -8.06 -0.30 -21.09
N THR A 118 -7.63 0.28 -22.18
CA THR A 118 -6.58 -0.31 -23.02
C THR A 118 -5.23 -0.25 -22.32
N THR A 119 -4.28 -1.05 -22.75
CA THR A 119 -2.89 -1.01 -22.20
C THR A 119 -2.30 0.40 -22.34
N GLU A 120 -2.54 1.08 -23.48
CA GLU A 120 -2.05 2.43 -23.72
C GLU A 120 -2.66 3.47 -22.76
N GLU A 121 -3.96 3.38 -22.49
CA GLU A 121 -4.64 4.23 -21.50
C GLU A 121 -4.12 3.95 -20.08
N MET A 122 -3.96 2.67 -19.71
CA MET A 122 -3.36 2.29 -18.42
C MET A 122 -1.94 2.86 -18.27
N ASP A 123 -1.11 2.76 -19.30
CA ASP A 123 0.25 3.30 -19.28
C ASP A 123 0.23 4.82 -19.14
N SER A 124 -0.70 5.51 -19.78
CA SER A 124 -0.78 6.98 -19.76
C SER A 124 -1.09 7.55 -18.37
N ILE A 125 -1.94 6.88 -17.58
CA ILE A 125 -2.29 7.29 -16.22
C ILE A 125 -1.40 6.63 -15.16
N GLY A 126 -0.68 5.57 -15.50
CA GLY A 126 0.18 4.77 -14.63
C GLY A 126 1.66 5.06 -14.86
N TYR A 127 2.28 4.21 -15.66
CA TYR A 127 3.74 4.19 -15.85
C TYR A 127 4.29 5.47 -16.51
N LEU A 128 3.60 6.03 -17.49
CA LEU A 128 4.02 7.23 -18.22
C LEU A 128 3.59 8.54 -17.54
N ALA A 129 2.75 8.49 -16.53
CA ALA A 129 2.34 9.66 -15.77
C ALA A 129 3.52 10.16 -14.91
N ASN A 130 3.96 11.40 -15.15
CA ASN A 130 5.13 11.99 -14.52
C ASN A 130 4.79 12.95 -13.36
N THR A 131 3.50 13.18 -13.11
CA THR A 131 3.01 14.02 -12.02
C THR A 131 1.82 13.36 -11.33
N ALA A 132 1.59 13.71 -10.07
CA ALA A 132 0.42 13.25 -9.33
C ALA A 132 -0.91 13.61 -10.03
N ALA A 133 -0.97 14.78 -10.67
CA ALA A 133 -2.15 15.23 -11.39
C ALA A 133 -2.49 14.39 -12.64
N GLN A 134 -1.53 13.64 -13.17
CA GLN A 134 -1.74 12.72 -14.31
C GLN A 134 -2.21 11.33 -13.86
N LYS A 135 -2.15 11.02 -12.55
CA LYS A 135 -2.64 9.78 -11.95
C LYS A 135 -4.15 9.88 -11.74
N ASP A 136 -4.92 9.64 -12.82
CA ASP A 136 -6.37 9.81 -12.83
C ASP A 136 -7.08 8.52 -12.37
N TYR A 137 -7.02 8.26 -11.06
CA TYR A 137 -7.66 7.13 -10.40
C TYR A 137 -7.74 7.34 -8.87
N ASP A 138 -8.67 6.65 -8.23
CA ASP A 138 -8.76 6.58 -6.76
C ASP A 138 -7.98 5.39 -6.20
N LEU A 139 -7.97 4.27 -6.93
CA LEU A 139 -7.29 3.03 -6.57
C LEU A 139 -6.44 2.55 -7.74
N TYR A 140 -5.26 2.03 -7.46
CA TYR A 140 -4.38 1.50 -8.50
C TYR A 140 -3.65 0.24 -8.02
N ASN A 141 -3.66 -0.81 -8.84
CA ASN A 141 -2.89 -2.01 -8.59
C ASN A 141 -1.50 -1.85 -9.20
N GLY A 142 -0.56 -1.41 -8.39
CA GLY A 142 0.83 -1.20 -8.79
C GLY A 142 1.79 -2.19 -8.15
N GLY A 143 3.04 -2.14 -8.60
CA GLY A 143 4.12 -2.95 -8.06
C GLY A 143 5.47 -2.26 -8.23
N TRP A 144 6.49 -2.84 -7.61
CA TRP A 144 7.87 -2.40 -7.73
C TRP A 144 8.80 -3.60 -7.92
N SER A 145 9.75 -3.47 -8.81
CA SER A 145 10.85 -4.43 -8.96
C SER A 145 12.12 -3.85 -8.35
N PRO A 146 12.89 -4.63 -7.57
CA PRO A 146 14.08 -4.11 -6.92
C PRO A 146 15.18 -3.77 -7.91
N ASP A 147 15.85 -2.65 -7.72
CA ASP A 147 17.01 -2.24 -8.51
C ASP A 147 18.30 -2.85 -7.97
N TYR A 148 18.33 -3.18 -6.68
CA TYR A 148 19.48 -3.76 -5.96
C TYR A 148 19.02 -4.55 -4.73
N GLN A 149 19.94 -5.35 -4.16
CA GLN A 149 19.63 -6.26 -3.05
C GLN A 149 19.80 -5.57 -1.69
N ASP A 150 18.92 -4.60 -1.41
CA ASP A 150 18.78 -3.95 -0.09
C ASP A 150 17.31 -3.55 0.09
N PRO A 151 16.74 -3.63 1.29
CA PRO A 151 15.36 -3.24 1.56
C PRO A 151 15.00 -1.82 1.11
N SER A 152 15.95 -0.90 1.12
CA SER A 152 15.74 0.49 0.70
C SER A 152 15.23 0.61 -0.73
N THR A 153 15.54 -0.34 -1.64
CA THR A 153 15.02 -0.31 -3.01
C THR A 153 13.49 -0.33 -3.07
N TYR A 154 12.83 -0.91 -2.07
CA TYR A 154 11.38 -0.87 -1.91
C TYR A 154 10.93 0.32 -1.06
N LEU A 155 11.65 0.58 0.03
CA LEU A 155 11.28 1.60 1.00
C LEU A 155 11.46 3.02 0.44
N ASP A 156 12.48 3.27 -0.36
CA ASP A 156 12.75 4.57 -1.00
C ASP A 156 11.58 5.05 -1.88
N THR A 157 10.75 4.14 -2.40
CA THR A 157 9.63 4.48 -3.27
C THR A 157 8.61 5.42 -2.64
N LEU A 158 8.53 5.45 -1.31
CA LEU A 158 7.62 6.30 -0.53
C LEU A 158 8.34 7.46 0.19
N SER A 159 9.63 7.68 -0.07
CA SER A 159 10.37 8.84 0.45
C SER A 159 9.78 10.15 -0.05
N LEU A 160 9.50 11.09 0.85
CA LEU A 160 9.03 12.44 0.46
C LEU A 160 10.06 13.23 -0.32
N THR A 161 11.34 12.86 -0.24
CA THR A 161 12.44 13.55 -0.94
C THR A 161 12.52 13.13 -2.41
N SER A 162 12.31 11.82 -2.70
CA SER A 162 12.64 11.25 -4.02
C SER A 162 11.77 10.08 -4.45
N GLY A 163 10.73 9.74 -3.69
CA GLY A 163 9.97 8.51 -3.89
C GLY A 163 9.15 8.47 -5.17
N GLY A 164 9.44 7.53 -6.05
CA GLY A 164 8.76 7.36 -7.34
C GLY A 164 7.30 6.90 -7.22
N SER A 165 6.89 6.36 -6.08
CA SER A 165 5.50 5.95 -5.83
C SER A 165 4.63 7.00 -5.13
N LEU A 166 5.21 8.15 -4.74
CA LEU A 166 4.45 9.24 -4.10
C LEU A 166 3.34 9.78 -4.99
N GLN A 167 3.59 9.87 -6.29
CA GLN A 167 2.62 10.38 -7.25
C GLN A 167 1.37 9.51 -7.33
N ASN A 168 1.49 8.20 -7.06
CA ASN A 168 0.36 7.30 -6.94
C ASN A 168 -0.55 7.62 -5.74
N LEU A 169 -0.02 8.37 -4.77
CA LEU A 169 -0.73 8.85 -3.58
C LEU A 169 -1.20 10.30 -3.71
N GLY A 170 -1.09 10.90 -4.89
CA GLY A 170 -1.42 12.29 -5.12
C GLY A 170 -0.40 13.29 -4.54
N LEU A 171 0.84 12.86 -4.31
CA LEU A 171 1.92 13.66 -3.74
C LEU A 171 3.06 13.86 -4.75
N GLU A 172 3.76 14.99 -4.68
CA GLU A 172 4.97 15.22 -5.46
C GLU A 172 6.22 15.15 -4.58
N PRO A 173 7.30 14.49 -5.07
CA PRO A 173 8.58 14.47 -4.36
C PRO A 173 9.12 15.88 -4.11
N GLY A 174 9.67 16.10 -2.91
CA GLY A 174 10.26 17.39 -2.52
C GLY A 174 9.26 18.46 -2.08
N GLU A 175 7.98 18.22 -2.18
CA GLU A 175 6.96 19.15 -1.72
C GLU A 175 6.56 18.93 -0.26
N SER A 176 6.44 20.02 0.50
CA SER A 176 5.87 19.98 1.84
C SER A 176 4.36 19.75 1.75
N ASN A 177 3.87 18.72 2.38
CA ASN A 177 2.46 18.37 2.35
C ASN A 177 1.93 17.98 3.73
N ALA A 178 0.98 18.78 4.22
CA ALA A 178 0.37 18.56 5.56
C ALA A 178 -0.35 17.21 5.66
N LYS A 179 -0.89 16.68 4.55
CA LYS A 179 -1.52 15.35 4.53
C LYS A 179 -0.49 14.24 4.66
N ALA A 180 0.68 14.39 4.02
CA ALA A 180 1.80 13.47 4.14
C ALA A 180 2.31 13.42 5.60
N THR A 181 2.45 14.57 6.25
CA THR A 181 2.80 14.68 7.68
C THR A 181 1.74 14.02 8.56
N ALA A 182 0.46 14.25 8.28
CA ALA A 182 -0.64 13.67 9.07
C ALA A 182 -0.68 12.13 9.06
N VAL A 183 -0.15 11.50 8.01
CA VAL A 183 -0.03 10.03 7.91
C VAL A 183 1.38 9.51 8.24
N GLY A 184 2.29 10.38 8.69
CA GLY A 184 3.62 10.02 9.18
C GLY A 184 4.69 9.80 8.12
N LEU A 185 4.48 10.22 6.87
CA LEU A 185 5.47 10.06 5.79
C LEU A 185 6.73 10.92 5.98
N ASP A 186 6.64 12.01 6.72
CA ASP A 186 7.80 12.81 7.13
C ASP A 186 8.70 12.05 8.11
N THR A 187 8.09 11.43 9.13
CA THR A 187 8.80 10.56 10.07
C THR A 187 9.40 9.35 9.35
N TYR A 188 8.63 8.72 8.47
CA TYR A 188 9.10 7.62 7.63
C TYR A 188 10.34 8.01 6.81
N THR A 189 10.27 9.13 6.09
CA THR A 189 11.38 9.62 5.27
C THR A 189 12.64 9.85 6.10
N LYS A 190 12.50 10.45 7.28
CA LYS A 190 13.62 10.69 8.19
C LYS A 190 14.25 9.37 8.67
N MET A 191 13.45 8.39 9.08
CA MET A 191 13.95 7.07 9.48
C MET A 191 14.70 6.38 8.33
N LEU A 192 14.18 6.48 7.12
CA LEU A 192 14.80 5.93 5.92
C LEU A 192 16.15 6.61 5.61
N GLU A 193 16.23 7.92 5.71
CA GLU A 193 17.48 8.67 5.53
C GLU A 193 18.53 8.28 6.60
N GLU A 194 18.11 8.12 7.84
CA GLU A 194 18.97 7.63 8.93
C GLU A 194 19.48 6.21 8.66
N ALA A 195 18.59 5.30 8.23
CA ALA A 195 18.96 3.94 7.86
C ALA A 195 19.93 3.92 6.66
N ASN A 196 19.68 4.73 5.63
CA ASN A 196 20.54 4.82 4.46
C ASN A 196 21.95 5.38 4.77
N ALA A 197 22.08 6.18 5.82
CA ALA A 197 23.37 6.70 6.29
C ALA A 197 24.14 5.70 7.17
N GLU A 198 23.47 4.68 7.75
CA GLU A 198 24.09 3.69 8.64
C GLU A 198 24.91 2.67 7.84
N GLN A 199 26.16 2.43 8.29
CA GLN A 199 27.10 1.51 7.66
C GLN A 199 27.06 0.09 8.29
N ASP A 200 26.61 -0.01 9.53
CA ASP A 200 26.43 -1.28 10.21
C ASP A 200 25.10 -1.89 9.77
N LEU A 201 25.17 -3.01 9.03
CA LEU A 201 23.97 -3.65 8.47
C LEU A 201 22.97 -4.10 9.55
N THR A 202 23.46 -4.51 10.74
CA THR A 202 22.57 -4.92 11.83
C THR A 202 21.75 -3.74 12.33
N LYS A 203 22.36 -2.58 12.47
CA LYS A 203 21.68 -1.35 12.88
C LYS A 203 20.81 -0.78 11.78
N ARG A 204 21.29 -0.88 10.51
CA ARG A 204 20.54 -0.39 9.35
C ARG A 204 19.21 -1.11 9.18
N TYR A 205 19.16 -2.42 9.46
CA TYR A 205 17.96 -3.25 9.31
C TYR A 205 17.13 -3.35 10.60
N ASP A 206 17.55 -2.69 11.67
CA ASP A 206 16.85 -2.59 12.95
C ASP A 206 15.86 -1.45 12.97
#